data_26d3a2527302d40f55f7e55fea3826df
#
_entry.id   26d3a2527302d40f55f7e55fea3826df
#
_cell.length_a   1.000
_cell.length_b   1.000
_cell.length_c   1.000
_cell.angle_alpha   90.00
_cell.angle_beta   90.00
_cell.angle_gamma   90.00
#
_symmetry.space_group_name_H-M   'P 1'
#
loop_
_entity.id
_entity.type
_entity.pdbx_description
1 polymer ?
#
loop_
_entity_poly.entity_id
_entity_poly.type
_entity_poly.pdbx_seq_one_letter_code
_entity_poly.pdbx_strand_id
1 'polypeptide(L)'
;GSTGQEAIEDFLKKKLANGEGCYTSRLFCLCGNRLDRSQVELIARESLANDLVQQWRVIEKADQKVRQDIGTQVPRVTLAHTPMVTVVPISSDEEVMRISDERNLALNVRDVPTIRRYFLREDVRGERAEHGLDLPTDVELEYIAQARSDHCNHNTFRALFRYRDLSTGLEELVDNLFETCIEEPTLAIEKEKPWVISVLWDNAGVGRFDDTTFYTITGETHNSPSNMEAYGGSITGIVGIYRDPLGTGLGSKLIAGMYGFCTGPRDYAGELQPRLHPRRLLDGVISGVKDGGNKSGLPTPFG
;
A
#
# COMPACT_ATOMS: atom_id res chain seq x y z
N GLY A 1 -11.36 8.33 17.34
CA GLY A 1 -10.94 9.69 17.25
C GLY A 1 -11.98 10.58 16.62
N SER A 2 -11.91 10.83 15.32
CA SER A 2 -12.73 11.83 14.61
C SER A 2 -14.25 11.64 14.82
N THR A 3 -14.77 10.45 14.60
CA THR A 3 -16.20 10.15 14.81
C THR A 3 -16.66 10.40 16.24
N GLY A 4 -15.81 10.08 17.23
CA GLY A 4 -16.11 10.37 18.64
C GLY A 4 -16.06 11.86 18.94
N GLN A 5 -15.17 12.59 18.29
CA GLN A 5 -15.09 14.04 18.39
C GLN A 5 -16.32 14.71 17.79
N GLU A 6 -16.71 14.32 16.57
CA GLU A 6 -17.91 14.82 15.91
C GLU A 6 -19.16 14.59 16.78
N ALA A 7 -19.31 13.38 17.34
CA ALA A 7 -20.43 13.08 18.23
C ALA A 7 -20.44 13.96 19.50
N ILE A 8 -19.28 14.25 20.09
CA ILE A 8 -19.15 15.13 21.23
C ILE A 8 -19.49 16.57 20.85
N GLU A 9 -18.97 17.07 19.74
CA GLU A 9 -19.24 18.41 19.21
C GLU A 9 -20.73 18.59 18.88
N ASP A 10 -21.36 17.58 18.28
CA ASP A 10 -22.79 17.58 17.97
C ASP A 10 -23.64 17.58 19.23
N PHE A 11 -23.27 16.78 20.24
CA PHE A 11 -23.98 16.75 21.51
C PHE A 11 -23.87 18.05 22.28
N LEU A 12 -22.66 18.61 22.34
CA LEU A 12 -22.39 19.88 23.02
C LEU A 12 -22.82 21.09 22.19
N LYS A 13 -23.16 20.93 20.92
CA LYS A 13 -23.40 21.99 19.94
C LYS A 13 -22.29 23.04 19.92
N LYS A 14 -21.06 22.57 20.09
CA LYS A 14 -19.87 23.41 20.19
C LYS A 14 -18.67 22.68 19.60
N LYS A 15 -17.88 23.37 18.80
CA LYS A 15 -16.60 22.84 18.31
C LYS A 15 -15.56 22.83 19.42
N LEU A 16 -14.74 21.79 19.45
CA LEU A 16 -13.59 21.74 20.36
C LEU A 16 -12.58 22.82 19.99
N ALA A 17 -11.93 23.39 20.99
CA ALA A 17 -10.94 24.43 20.79
C ALA A 17 -9.66 23.87 20.11
N ASN A 18 -8.86 24.77 19.55
CA ASN A 18 -7.60 24.38 18.96
C ASN A 18 -6.67 23.72 20.01
N GLY A 19 -6.26 22.48 19.75
CA GLY A 19 -5.48 21.65 20.69
C GLY A 19 -6.31 20.70 21.55
N GLU A 20 -7.63 20.80 21.55
CA GLU A 20 -8.53 19.78 22.12
C GLU A 20 -8.86 18.71 21.07
N GLY A 21 -9.12 17.49 21.50
CA GLY A 21 -9.47 16.41 20.59
C GLY A 21 -9.91 15.15 21.30
N CYS A 22 -10.60 14.27 20.59
CA CYS A 22 -11.01 12.96 21.06
C CYS A 22 -10.04 11.89 20.56
N TYR A 23 -9.42 11.19 21.48
CA TYR A 23 -8.45 10.14 21.20
C TYR A 23 -8.94 8.82 21.77
N THR A 24 -8.60 7.73 21.09
CA THR A 24 -8.94 6.37 21.52
C THR A 24 -7.68 5.58 21.81
N SER A 25 -7.72 4.74 22.84
CA SER A 25 -6.64 3.81 23.18
C SER A 25 -7.21 2.44 23.56
N ARG A 26 -6.35 1.42 23.50
CA ARG A 26 -6.64 0.11 24.06
C ARG A 26 -5.75 -0.10 25.27
N LEU A 27 -6.34 -0.57 26.37
CA LEU A 27 -5.61 -0.95 27.58
C LEU A 27 -5.60 -2.48 27.69
N PHE A 28 -4.41 -3.05 27.77
CA PHE A 28 -4.21 -4.47 28.01
C PHE A 28 -3.63 -4.63 29.42
N CYS A 29 -4.30 -5.39 30.29
CA CYS A 29 -3.80 -5.73 31.61
C CYS A 29 -3.12 -7.09 31.55
N LEU A 30 -1.81 -7.13 31.72
CA LEU A 30 -1.03 -8.36 31.80
C LEU A 30 -0.71 -8.67 33.26
N CYS A 31 -1.07 -9.87 33.73
CA CYS A 31 -0.82 -10.35 35.08
C CYS A 31 -0.05 -11.66 35.00
N GLY A 32 1.06 -11.75 35.73
CA GLY A 32 1.85 -12.98 35.83
C GLY A 32 3.00 -12.85 36.80
N ASN A 33 3.28 -13.91 37.53
CA ASN A 33 4.34 -13.93 38.55
C ASN A 33 5.77 -14.03 37.95
N ARG A 34 5.86 -14.25 36.63
CA ARG A 34 7.13 -14.45 35.92
C ARG A 34 7.32 -13.45 34.75
N LEU A 35 6.44 -12.47 34.63
CA LEU A 35 6.57 -11.44 33.60
C LEU A 35 7.45 -10.31 34.13
N ASP A 36 8.56 -10.09 33.47
CA ASP A 36 9.36 -8.88 33.64
C ASP A 36 8.99 -7.84 32.56
N ARG A 37 9.53 -6.63 32.71
CA ARG A 37 9.25 -5.52 31.79
C ARG A 37 9.66 -5.85 30.37
N SER A 38 10.79 -6.50 30.15
CA SER A 38 11.31 -6.81 28.81
C SER A 38 10.40 -7.80 28.08
N GLN A 39 9.86 -8.78 28.80
CA GLN A 39 8.88 -9.73 28.27
C GLN A 39 7.55 -9.05 27.92
N VAL A 40 7.10 -8.11 28.75
CA VAL A 40 5.88 -7.34 28.47
C VAL A 40 6.07 -6.42 27.24
N GLU A 41 7.23 -5.78 27.10
CA GLU A 41 7.57 -4.98 25.92
C GLU A 41 7.65 -5.84 24.65
N LEU A 42 8.20 -7.04 24.76
CA LEU A 42 8.21 -8.01 23.66
C LEU A 42 6.77 -8.42 23.26
N ILE A 43 5.93 -8.75 24.24
CA ILE A 43 4.51 -9.08 24.01
C ILE A 43 3.78 -7.90 23.36
N ALA A 44 4.01 -6.69 23.87
CA ALA A 44 3.39 -5.48 23.31
C ALA A 44 3.75 -5.32 21.83
N ARG A 45 5.04 -5.38 21.49
CA ARG A 45 5.55 -5.19 20.15
C ARG A 45 5.15 -6.32 19.20
N GLU A 46 5.29 -7.58 19.63
CA GLU A 46 5.08 -8.72 18.73
C GLU A 46 3.61 -9.16 18.61
N SER A 47 2.75 -8.79 19.59
CA SER A 47 1.39 -9.33 19.66
C SER A 47 0.28 -8.30 19.83
N LEU A 48 0.50 -7.20 20.54
CA LEU A 48 -0.55 -6.28 20.93
C LEU A 48 -0.59 -4.98 20.15
N ALA A 49 0.56 -4.51 19.65
CA ALA A 49 0.69 -3.26 18.90
C ALA A 49 1.38 -3.47 17.55
N ASN A 50 1.13 -2.61 16.62
CA ASN A 50 1.86 -2.52 15.35
C ASN A 50 2.65 -1.21 15.34
N ASP A 51 3.97 -1.31 15.50
CA ASP A 51 4.87 -0.16 15.63
C ASP A 51 4.87 0.77 14.40
N LEU A 52 4.40 0.26 13.25
CA LEU A 52 4.30 1.07 12.03
C LEU A 52 3.19 2.13 12.11
N VAL A 53 2.10 1.84 12.86
CA VAL A 53 0.88 2.67 12.87
C VAL A 53 0.34 2.97 14.27
N GLN A 54 0.96 2.44 15.31
CA GLN A 54 0.50 2.57 16.69
C GLN A 54 1.65 2.95 17.62
N GLN A 55 1.34 3.75 18.61
CA GLN A 55 2.22 4.02 19.74
C GLN A 55 1.70 3.26 20.96
N TRP A 56 2.61 2.74 21.75
CA TRP A 56 2.29 2.00 22.97
C TRP A 56 3.28 2.32 24.10
N ARG A 57 2.88 2.02 25.31
CA ARG A 57 3.76 2.11 26.48
C ARG A 57 3.40 1.04 27.51
N VAL A 58 4.39 0.61 28.23
CA VAL A 58 4.22 -0.27 29.40
C VAL A 58 4.12 0.57 30.66
N ILE A 59 3.10 0.30 31.47
CA ILE A 59 2.88 0.95 32.77
C ILE A 59 2.93 -0.15 33.83
N GLU A 60 3.86 -0.05 34.76
CA GLU A 60 3.98 -1.00 35.86
C GLU A 60 3.10 -0.59 37.05
N LYS A 61 2.73 -1.59 37.86
CA LYS A 61 1.94 -1.33 39.08
C LYS A 61 2.62 -0.36 40.04
N ALA A 62 3.95 -0.34 40.05
CA ALA A 62 4.73 0.63 40.82
C ALA A 62 4.53 2.06 40.34
N ASP A 63 4.42 2.26 39.02
CA ASP A 63 4.20 3.59 38.41
C ASP A 63 2.81 4.15 38.77
N GLN A 64 1.81 3.26 38.95
CA GLN A 64 0.45 3.65 39.31
C GLN A 64 0.35 4.19 40.75
N LYS A 65 1.21 3.75 41.65
CA LYS A 65 1.22 4.27 43.03
C LYS A 65 1.73 5.71 43.12
N VAL A 66 2.50 6.13 42.16
CA VAL A 66 3.08 7.48 42.09
C VAL A 66 2.19 8.42 41.28
N ARG A 67 1.35 7.90 40.37
CA ARG A 67 0.43 8.65 39.55
C ARG A 67 -1.01 8.27 39.85
N GLN A 68 -1.84 9.23 40.20
CA GLN A 68 -3.27 9.01 40.51
C GLN A 68 -4.08 8.56 39.30
N ASP A 69 -3.51 8.56 38.10
CA ASP A 69 -4.13 8.09 36.86
C ASP A 69 -3.15 7.32 35.96
N ILE A 70 -3.67 6.62 35.00
CA ILE A 70 -2.89 5.90 33.98
C ILE A 70 -2.17 6.89 33.07
N GLY A 71 -2.53 8.18 33.14
CA GLY A 71 -2.06 9.24 32.27
C GLY A 71 -2.57 9.07 30.83
N THR A 72 -2.87 10.15 30.20
CA THR A 72 -3.24 10.17 28.78
C THR A 72 -2.03 10.53 27.94
N GLN A 73 -1.72 9.69 26.98
CA GLN A 73 -0.77 10.02 25.94
C GLN A 73 -1.56 10.43 24.70
N VAL A 74 -1.50 11.72 24.38
CA VAL A 74 -2.11 12.23 23.16
C VAL A 74 -1.16 11.89 22.00
N PRO A 75 -1.60 11.10 21.02
CA PRO A 75 -0.79 10.82 19.85
C PRO A 75 -0.72 12.06 18.97
N ARG A 76 0.33 12.84 19.11
CA ARG A 76 0.62 13.97 18.24
C ARG A 76 1.79 13.63 17.35
N VAL A 77 1.58 13.77 16.06
CA VAL A 77 2.68 13.82 15.09
C VAL A 77 3.14 15.27 15.04
N THR A 78 4.32 15.53 15.57
CA THR A 78 4.96 16.84 15.44
C THR A 78 6.00 16.72 14.35
N LEU A 79 5.82 17.43 13.26
CA LEU A 79 6.86 17.54 12.25
C LEU A 79 8.05 18.29 12.84
N ALA A 80 9.21 17.68 12.84
CA ALA A 80 10.42 18.27 13.39
C ALA A 80 10.99 19.39 12.51
N HIS A 81 10.44 19.59 11.32
CA HIS A 81 10.92 20.57 10.34
C HIS A 81 9.74 21.23 9.61
N THR A 82 9.97 22.45 9.16
CA THR A 82 9.06 23.11 8.20
C THR A 82 9.31 22.48 6.83
N PRO A 83 8.26 22.07 6.10
CA PRO A 83 8.41 21.58 4.74
C PRO A 83 9.16 22.61 3.88
N MET A 84 10.23 22.19 3.26
CA MET A 84 11.04 23.03 2.36
C MET A 84 11.35 22.25 1.10
N VAL A 85 11.37 22.95 -0.02
CA VAL A 85 11.91 22.41 -1.28
C VAL A 85 13.41 22.63 -1.29
N THR A 86 14.17 21.58 -1.53
CA THR A 86 15.63 21.63 -1.54
C THR A 86 16.18 21.28 -2.92
N VAL A 87 17.20 22.00 -3.34
CA VAL A 87 17.94 21.70 -4.57
C VAL A 87 18.84 20.47 -4.32
N VAL A 88 18.86 19.56 -5.28
CA VAL A 88 19.55 18.28 -5.16
C VAL A 88 20.75 18.24 -6.11
N PRO A 89 21.96 17.94 -5.63
CA PRO A 89 23.12 17.78 -6.49
C PRO A 89 22.99 16.51 -7.35
N ILE A 90 23.43 16.62 -8.61
CA ILE A 90 23.41 15.54 -9.59
C ILE A 90 24.75 15.41 -10.32
N SER A 91 25.86 15.57 -9.61
CA SER A 91 27.22 15.64 -10.20
C SER A 91 27.63 14.30 -10.83
N SER A 92 27.22 13.18 -10.26
CA SER A 92 27.47 11.84 -10.81
C SER A 92 26.26 10.92 -10.68
N ASP A 93 26.26 9.79 -11.38
CA ASP A 93 25.21 8.77 -11.29
C ASP A 93 25.18 8.13 -9.90
N GLU A 94 26.35 7.92 -9.30
CA GLU A 94 26.49 7.38 -7.95
C GLU A 94 25.91 8.33 -6.91
N GLU A 95 26.06 9.64 -7.09
CA GLU A 95 25.49 10.63 -6.19
C GLU A 95 23.94 10.60 -6.25
N VAL A 96 23.37 10.53 -7.43
CA VAL A 96 21.90 10.41 -7.60
C VAL A 96 21.39 9.12 -7.00
N MET A 97 22.10 8.00 -7.19
CA MET A 97 21.72 6.72 -6.58
C MET A 97 21.80 6.78 -5.05
N ARG A 98 22.83 7.37 -4.48
CA ARG A 98 22.93 7.57 -3.03
C ARG A 98 21.76 8.39 -2.49
N ILE A 99 21.38 9.47 -3.17
CA ILE A 99 20.23 10.29 -2.80
C ILE A 99 18.92 9.49 -2.94
N SER A 100 18.80 8.66 -3.99
CA SER A 100 17.68 7.77 -4.16
C SER A 100 17.53 6.80 -2.98
N ASP A 101 18.60 6.21 -2.50
CA ASP A 101 18.60 5.30 -1.36
C ASP A 101 18.28 6.04 -0.04
N GLU A 102 18.92 7.18 0.20
CA GLU A 102 18.68 7.99 1.40
C GLU A 102 17.26 8.50 1.53
N ARG A 103 16.60 8.78 0.40
CA ARG A 103 15.23 9.30 0.35
C ARG A 103 14.18 8.23 0.01
N ASN A 104 14.58 6.97 -0.18
CA ASN A 104 13.72 5.87 -0.59
C ASN A 104 12.95 6.13 -1.91
N LEU A 105 13.59 6.77 -2.87
CA LEU A 105 12.98 7.06 -4.17
C LEU A 105 12.87 5.82 -5.06
N ALA A 106 13.70 4.81 -4.84
CA ALA A 106 13.78 3.59 -5.64
C ALA A 106 13.97 3.86 -7.14
N LEU A 107 14.81 4.85 -7.49
CA LEU A 107 15.14 5.13 -8.88
C LEU A 107 15.86 3.95 -9.52
N ASN A 108 15.49 3.63 -10.76
CA ASN A 108 16.20 2.61 -11.51
C ASN A 108 17.57 3.14 -11.97
N VAL A 109 18.63 2.39 -11.71
CA VAL A 109 20.00 2.75 -12.10
C VAL A 109 20.13 3.08 -13.60
N ARG A 110 19.31 2.46 -14.45
CA ARG A 110 19.31 2.72 -15.90
C ARG A 110 18.68 4.06 -16.27
N ASP A 111 17.80 4.59 -15.45
CA ASP A 111 17.12 5.87 -15.69
C ASP A 111 17.98 7.06 -15.22
N VAL A 112 18.86 6.87 -14.26
CA VAL A 112 19.69 7.92 -13.66
C VAL A 112 20.51 8.72 -14.68
N PRO A 113 21.22 8.11 -15.64
CA PRO A 113 21.95 8.87 -16.67
C PRO A 113 21.04 9.74 -17.52
N THR A 114 19.80 9.30 -17.76
CA THR A 114 18.82 10.06 -18.55
C THR A 114 18.27 11.24 -17.74
N ILE A 115 17.96 11.03 -16.47
CA ILE A 115 17.52 12.08 -15.54
C ILE A 115 18.60 13.17 -15.45
N ARG A 116 19.83 12.78 -15.21
CA ARG A 116 20.95 13.74 -15.15
C ARG A 116 21.12 14.50 -16.46
N ARG A 117 21.15 13.81 -17.59
CA ARG A 117 21.28 14.43 -18.92
C ARG A 117 20.20 15.46 -19.17
N TYR A 118 18.96 15.18 -18.76
CA TYR A 118 17.85 16.11 -18.91
C TYR A 118 18.08 17.41 -18.15
N PHE A 119 18.37 17.34 -16.86
CA PHE A 119 18.58 18.54 -16.03
C PHE A 119 19.87 19.31 -16.33
N LEU A 120 20.85 18.68 -16.99
CA LEU A 120 22.10 19.34 -17.42
C LEU A 120 22.02 19.93 -18.81
N ARG A 121 20.92 19.80 -19.55
CA ARG A 121 20.74 20.44 -20.85
C ARG A 121 20.69 21.95 -20.69
N GLU A 122 21.33 22.68 -21.64
CA GLU A 122 21.41 24.14 -21.62
C GLU A 122 20.04 24.81 -21.72
N ASP A 123 19.14 24.28 -22.58
CA ASP A 123 17.77 24.77 -22.73
C ASP A 123 16.96 24.59 -21.44
N VAL A 124 17.02 23.41 -20.83
CA VAL A 124 16.33 23.12 -19.56
C VAL A 124 16.86 24.01 -18.42
N ARG A 125 18.18 24.18 -18.34
CA ARG A 125 18.80 25.04 -17.31
C ARG A 125 18.42 26.51 -17.55
N GLY A 126 18.36 26.96 -18.81
CA GLY A 126 17.94 28.31 -19.16
C GLY A 126 16.52 28.61 -18.71
N GLU A 127 15.55 27.74 -19.05
CA GLU A 127 14.16 27.88 -18.61
C GLU A 127 14.04 27.85 -17.07
N ARG A 128 14.77 26.97 -16.41
CA ARG A 128 14.74 26.83 -14.96
C ARG A 128 15.36 28.01 -14.21
N ALA A 129 16.37 28.63 -14.79
CA ALA A 129 17.03 29.82 -14.25
C ALA A 129 16.05 31.01 -14.12
N GLU A 130 15.06 31.13 -15.00
CA GLU A 130 13.99 32.14 -14.91
C GLU A 130 13.16 32.00 -13.63
N HIS A 131 13.14 30.80 -13.05
CA HIS A 131 12.45 30.48 -11.79
C HIS A 131 13.42 30.38 -10.59
N GLY A 132 14.69 30.78 -10.76
CA GLY A 132 15.70 30.70 -9.71
C GLY A 132 16.19 29.27 -9.41
N LEU A 133 16.02 28.34 -10.35
CA LEU A 133 16.40 26.93 -10.20
C LEU A 133 17.55 26.61 -11.18
N ASP A 134 18.63 26.03 -10.68
CA ASP A 134 19.77 25.56 -11.51
C ASP A 134 19.79 24.03 -11.62
N LEU A 135 19.58 23.34 -10.51
CA LEU A 135 19.57 21.88 -10.41
C LEU A 135 18.16 21.37 -10.06
N PRO A 136 17.89 20.07 -10.22
CA PRO A 136 16.61 19.51 -9.81
C PRO A 136 16.34 19.74 -8.33
N THR A 137 15.05 19.83 -8.00
CA THR A 137 14.59 19.84 -6.63
C THR A 137 14.28 18.43 -6.15
N ASP A 138 14.22 18.24 -4.85
CA ASP A 138 13.80 17.00 -4.24
C ASP A 138 12.37 16.62 -4.63
N VAL A 139 11.47 17.60 -4.78
CA VAL A 139 10.09 17.39 -5.24
C VAL A 139 10.05 16.85 -6.68
N GLU A 140 10.89 17.38 -7.57
CA GLU A 140 10.98 16.90 -8.94
C GLU A 140 11.54 15.47 -9.02
N LEU A 141 12.54 15.14 -8.23
CA LEU A 141 13.06 13.78 -8.18
C LEU A 141 12.02 12.79 -7.60
N GLU A 142 11.28 13.19 -6.57
CA GLU A 142 10.17 12.40 -6.04
C GLU A 142 9.09 12.18 -7.10
N TYR A 143 8.69 13.22 -7.82
CA TYR A 143 7.73 13.11 -8.91
C TYR A 143 8.20 12.16 -10.02
N ILE A 144 9.46 12.27 -10.44
CA ILE A 144 10.06 11.38 -11.44
C ILE A 144 10.07 9.94 -10.92
N ALA A 145 10.45 9.73 -9.67
CA ALA A 145 10.46 8.42 -9.05
C ALA A 145 9.06 7.77 -9.05
N GLN A 146 8.03 8.53 -8.68
CA GLN A 146 6.64 8.05 -8.71
C GLN A 146 6.15 7.81 -10.14
N ALA A 147 6.41 8.72 -11.07
CA ALA A 147 6.00 8.59 -12.47
C ALA A 147 6.71 7.42 -13.19
N ARG A 148 7.93 7.08 -12.77
CA ARG A 148 8.73 5.96 -13.30
C ARG A 148 8.60 4.69 -12.47
N SER A 149 7.79 4.72 -11.42
CA SER A 149 7.57 3.54 -10.56
C SER A 149 7.05 2.36 -11.36
N ASP A 150 7.67 1.21 -11.17
CA ASP A 150 7.24 -0.07 -11.74
C ASP A 150 6.46 -0.90 -10.71
N HIS A 151 5.63 -0.24 -9.91
CA HIS A 151 4.87 -0.85 -8.81
C HIS A 151 4.08 -2.09 -9.25
N CYS A 152 3.45 -2.03 -10.42
CA CYS A 152 2.73 -3.17 -11.03
C CYS A 152 3.60 -3.98 -12.01
N ASN A 153 4.90 -3.79 -12.02
CA ASN A 153 5.86 -4.46 -12.90
C ASN A 153 5.57 -4.29 -14.42
N HIS A 154 4.92 -3.20 -14.81
CA HIS A 154 4.58 -2.97 -16.22
C HIS A 154 5.82 -2.94 -17.13
N ASN A 155 6.88 -2.26 -16.71
CA ASN A 155 8.13 -2.21 -17.47
C ASN A 155 8.82 -3.58 -17.48
N THR A 156 8.80 -4.29 -16.36
CA THR A 156 9.35 -5.63 -16.24
C THR A 156 8.63 -6.60 -17.19
N PHE A 157 7.30 -6.65 -17.16
CA PHE A 157 6.53 -7.57 -18.01
C PHE A 157 6.55 -7.19 -19.49
N ARG A 158 6.87 -5.95 -19.84
CA ARG A 158 7.10 -5.52 -21.23
C ARG A 158 8.56 -5.60 -21.69
N ALA A 159 9.45 -6.14 -20.87
CA ALA A 159 10.85 -6.34 -21.21
C ALA A 159 11.07 -7.62 -22.02
N LEU A 160 12.29 -7.74 -22.57
CA LEU A 160 12.77 -8.96 -23.21
C LEU A 160 13.15 -9.99 -22.13
N PHE A 161 12.50 -11.14 -22.14
CA PHE A 161 12.78 -12.27 -21.27
C PHE A 161 13.64 -13.31 -21.98
N ARG A 162 14.72 -13.73 -21.34
CA ARG A 162 15.43 -14.94 -21.69
C ARG A 162 14.95 -16.07 -20.80
N TYR A 163 14.13 -16.95 -21.36
CA TYR A 163 13.68 -18.16 -20.70
C TYR A 163 14.66 -19.29 -20.91
N ARG A 164 14.97 -20.03 -19.88
CA ARG A 164 15.78 -21.22 -19.96
C ARG A 164 15.17 -22.35 -19.12
N ASP A 165 14.78 -23.43 -19.76
CA ASP A 165 14.35 -24.63 -19.09
C ASP A 165 15.59 -25.45 -18.69
N LEU A 166 15.85 -25.60 -17.42
CA LEU A 166 16.99 -26.31 -16.88
C LEU A 166 16.88 -27.84 -17.06
N SER A 167 15.67 -28.36 -17.25
CA SER A 167 15.45 -29.80 -17.42
C SER A 167 15.67 -30.26 -18.87
N THR A 168 15.28 -29.45 -19.83
CA THR A 168 15.37 -29.76 -21.26
C THR A 168 16.54 -29.07 -21.97
N GLY A 169 17.09 -28.00 -21.35
CA GLY A 169 18.08 -27.10 -21.94
C GLY A 169 17.52 -26.17 -23.00
N LEU A 170 16.20 -26.11 -23.16
CA LEU A 170 15.55 -25.17 -24.08
C LEU A 170 15.82 -23.72 -23.65
N GLU A 171 16.25 -22.92 -24.63
CA GLU A 171 16.34 -21.45 -24.42
C GLU A 171 15.42 -20.78 -25.42
N GLU A 172 14.68 -19.78 -24.91
CA GLU A 172 13.73 -18.98 -25.68
C GLU A 172 13.85 -17.50 -25.31
N LEU A 173 13.71 -16.63 -26.29
CA LEU A 173 13.58 -15.20 -26.07
C LEU A 173 12.12 -14.80 -26.27
N VAL A 174 11.51 -14.27 -25.23
CA VAL A 174 10.15 -13.71 -25.27
C VAL A 174 10.26 -12.21 -25.17
N ASP A 175 9.99 -11.54 -26.27
CA ASP A 175 9.95 -10.07 -26.31
C ASP A 175 8.57 -9.60 -25.85
N ASN A 176 8.55 -8.68 -24.89
CA ASN A 176 7.32 -8.17 -24.29
C ASN A 176 6.39 -9.32 -23.81
N LEU A 177 6.76 -9.93 -22.70
CA LEU A 177 6.02 -11.07 -22.13
C LEU A 177 4.51 -10.78 -21.98
N PHE A 178 4.15 -9.55 -21.57
CA PHE A 178 2.75 -9.17 -21.42
C PHE A 178 2.01 -9.18 -22.76
N GLU A 179 2.57 -8.55 -23.77
CA GLU A 179 1.99 -8.50 -25.12
C GLU A 179 1.85 -9.90 -25.73
N THR A 180 2.97 -10.65 -25.74
CA THR A 180 3.04 -11.97 -26.37
C THR A 180 2.16 -13.02 -25.67
N CYS A 181 2.15 -13.04 -24.33
CA CYS A 181 1.52 -14.13 -23.57
C CYS A 181 0.14 -13.77 -23.00
N ILE A 182 -0.20 -12.48 -22.91
CA ILE A 182 -1.46 -12.02 -22.32
C ILE A 182 -2.31 -11.22 -23.32
N GLU A 183 -1.77 -10.13 -23.85
CA GLU A 183 -2.53 -9.19 -24.67
C GLU A 183 -2.96 -9.79 -26.01
N GLU A 184 -2.03 -10.29 -26.81
CA GLU A 184 -2.33 -10.90 -28.12
C GLU A 184 -3.30 -12.09 -28.02
N PRO A 185 -3.09 -13.10 -27.12
CA PRO A 185 -4.04 -14.19 -26.95
C PRO A 185 -5.41 -13.69 -26.49
N THR A 186 -5.47 -12.71 -25.60
CA THR A 186 -6.74 -12.12 -25.11
C THR A 186 -7.50 -11.45 -26.23
N LEU A 187 -6.84 -10.62 -27.04
CA LEU A 187 -7.45 -9.96 -28.20
C LEU A 187 -7.86 -10.96 -29.31
N ALA A 188 -7.13 -12.04 -29.46
CA ALA A 188 -7.53 -13.13 -30.38
C ALA A 188 -8.82 -13.80 -29.89
N ILE A 189 -8.92 -14.10 -28.61
CA ILE A 189 -10.14 -14.67 -27.99
C ILE A 189 -11.31 -13.69 -28.09
N GLU A 190 -11.11 -12.40 -27.84
CA GLU A 190 -12.13 -11.36 -28.00
C GLU A 190 -12.78 -11.40 -29.39
N LYS A 191 -11.98 -11.53 -30.46
CA LYS A 191 -12.47 -11.62 -31.83
C LYS A 191 -13.32 -12.87 -32.10
N GLU A 192 -13.03 -13.98 -31.41
CA GLU A 192 -13.73 -15.26 -31.57
C GLU A 192 -14.95 -15.40 -30.68
N LYS A 193 -14.99 -14.71 -29.56
CA LYS A 193 -16.01 -14.88 -28.51
C LYS A 193 -16.95 -13.68 -28.45
N PRO A 194 -18.14 -13.74 -29.05
CA PRO A 194 -19.06 -12.60 -29.13
C PRO A 194 -19.63 -12.16 -27.77
N TRP A 195 -19.40 -12.94 -26.71
CA TRP A 195 -19.76 -12.57 -25.35
C TRP A 195 -18.69 -11.70 -24.67
N VAL A 196 -17.47 -11.64 -25.17
CA VAL A 196 -16.43 -10.70 -24.70
C VAL A 196 -16.72 -9.35 -25.32
N ILE A 197 -16.96 -8.34 -24.51
CA ILE A 197 -17.36 -7.00 -24.97
C ILE A 197 -16.20 -6.02 -24.89
N SER A 198 -15.43 -6.08 -23.80
CA SER A 198 -14.26 -5.21 -23.61
C SER A 198 -13.29 -5.86 -22.63
N VAL A 199 -12.02 -5.91 -23.02
CA VAL A 199 -10.92 -6.43 -22.19
C VAL A 199 -9.71 -5.53 -22.35
N LEU A 200 -8.91 -5.41 -21.30
CA LEU A 200 -7.64 -4.66 -21.25
C LEU A 200 -7.76 -3.16 -21.61
N TRP A 201 -8.95 -2.60 -21.54
CA TRP A 201 -9.21 -1.21 -21.92
C TRP A 201 -9.65 -0.33 -20.76
N ASP A 202 -10.58 -0.80 -19.93
CA ASP A 202 -11.16 -0.06 -18.81
C ASP A 202 -10.78 -0.73 -17.48
N ASN A 203 -11.29 -0.23 -16.36
CA ASN A 203 -10.98 -0.70 -15.01
C ASN A 203 -11.38 -2.16 -14.76
N ALA A 204 -12.35 -2.68 -15.51
CA ALA A 204 -12.77 -4.07 -15.45
C ALA A 204 -13.04 -4.65 -16.84
N GLY A 205 -12.90 -5.95 -17.01
CA GLY A 205 -13.38 -6.66 -18.18
C GLY A 205 -14.90 -6.70 -18.21
N VAL A 206 -15.48 -6.57 -19.41
CA VAL A 206 -16.94 -6.60 -19.64
C VAL A 206 -17.28 -7.79 -20.51
N GLY A 207 -18.20 -8.62 -20.04
CA GLY A 207 -18.76 -9.74 -20.80
C GLY A 207 -20.28 -9.66 -20.90
N ARG A 208 -20.82 -10.26 -21.98
CA ARG A 208 -22.27 -10.40 -22.20
C ARG A 208 -22.78 -11.60 -21.41
N PHE A 209 -23.78 -11.40 -20.58
CA PHE A 209 -24.46 -12.48 -19.87
C PHE A 209 -25.67 -13.02 -20.70
N ASP A 210 -26.48 -12.10 -21.19
CA ASP A 210 -27.59 -12.36 -22.11
C ASP A 210 -27.82 -11.19 -23.08
N ASP A 211 -28.91 -11.17 -23.80
CA ASP A 211 -29.17 -10.13 -24.82
C ASP A 211 -29.30 -8.71 -24.24
N THR A 212 -29.56 -8.57 -22.95
CA THR A 212 -29.85 -7.30 -22.26
C THR A 212 -28.93 -7.01 -21.10
N THR A 213 -28.18 -8.01 -20.62
CA THR A 213 -27.40 -7.94 -19.41
C THR A 213 -25.92 -8.17 -19.71
N PHE A 214 -25.08 -7.32 -19.14
CA PHE A 214 -23.63 -7.48 -19.13
C PHE A 214 -23.14 -7.72 -17.71
N TYR A 215 -22.00 -8.34 -17.59
CA TYR A 215 -21.29 -8.46 -16.31
C TYR A 215 -19.91 -7.82 -16.42
N THR A 216 -19.42 -7.30 -15.29
CA THR A 216 -18.05 -6.84 -15.14
C THR A 216 -17.29 -7.76 -14.22
N ILE A 217 -16.01 -7.98 -14.50
CA ILE A 217 -15.11 -8.76 -13.66
C ILE A 217 -13.75 -8.06 -13.59
N THR A 218 -13.21 -7.99 -12.38
CA THR A 218 -11.86 -7.48 -12.13
C THR A 218 -11.16 -8.30 -11.07
N GLY A 219 -9.84 -8.16 -10.96
CA GLY A 219 -9.02 -8.74 -9.92
C GLY A 219 -8.00 -7.72 -9.43
N GLU A 220 -7.74 -7.73 -8.14
CA GLU A 220 -6.76 -6.84 -7.48
C GLU A 220 -5.79 -7.64 -6.65
N THR A 221 -4.53 -7.25 -6.65
CA THR A 221 -3.51 -7.76 -5.74
C THR A 221 -3.17 -6.70 -4.71
N HIS A 222 -3.26 -7.03 -3.43
CA HIS A 222 -3.03 -6.08 -2.34
C HIS A 222 -2.17 -6.70 -1.23
N ASN A 223 -1.08 -7.37 -1.63
CA ASN A 223 -0.19 -8.13 -0.76
C ASN A 223 0.71 -7.22 0.11
N SER A 224 1.42 -6.25 -0.48
CA SER A 224 2.36 -5.41 0.27
C SER A 224 1.68 -4.58 1.37
N PRO A 225 0.59 -3.83 1.10
CA PRO A 225 -0.12 -3.12 2.16
C PRO A 225 -0.67 -4.05 3.25
N SER A 226 -1.21 -5.22 2.87
CA SER A 226 -1.68 -6.22 3.84
C SER A 226 -0.57 -6.82 4.69
N ASN A 227 0.65 -6.93 4.14
CA ASN A 227 1.82 -7.41 4.86
C ASN A 227 2.38 -6.37 5.84
N MET A 228 2.22 -5.08 5.55
CA MET A 228 2.65 -3.99 6.43
C MET A 228 1.63 -3.73 7.55
N GLU A 229 0.35 -3.64 7.22
CA GLU A 229 -0.76 -3.47 8.14
C GLU A 229 -1.96 -4.30 7.66
N ALA A 230 -2.16 -5.47 8.25
CA ALA A 230 -3.05 -6.50 7.73
C ALA A 230 -4.52 -6.08 7.68
N TYR A 231 -5.01 -5.38 8.70
CA TYR A 231 -6.39 -4.92 8.78
C TYR A 231 -6.70 -3.82 7.76
N GLY A 232 -5.94 -2.74 7.78
CA GLY A 232 -6.13 -1.61 6.86
C GLY A 232 -5.78 -1.97 5.42
N GLY A 233 -4.74 -2.79 5.22
CA GLY A 233 -4.35 -3.27 3.92
C GLY A 233 -5.42 -4.12 3.25
N SER A 234 -6.02 -5.07 3.97
CA SER A 234 -7.09 -5.90 3.43
C SER A 234 -8.38 -5.12 3.15
N ILE A 235 -8.76 -4.16 4.00
CA ILE A 235 -9.89 -3.25 3.71
C ILE A 235 -9.62 -2.44 2.45
N THR A 236 -8.44 -1.91 2.28
CA THR A 236 -8.09 -1.11 1.09
C THR A 236 -8.15 -1.95 -0.19
N GLY A 237 -7.71 -3.21 -0.14
CA GLY A 237 -7.84 -4.15 -1.26
C GLY A 237 -9.31 -4.39 -1.65
N ILE A 238 -10.19 -4.56 -0.67
CA ILE A 238 -11.63 -4.71 -0.90
C ILE A 238 -12.22 -3.47 -1.55
N VAL A 239 -11.88 -2.28 -1.07
CA VAL A 239 -12.34 -1.02 -1.67
C VAL A 239 -11.82 -0.86 -3.08
N GLY A 240 -10.57 -1.26 -3.35
CA GLY A 240 -9.97 -1.26 -4.68
C GLY A 240 -10.76 -2.10 -5.67
N ILE A 241 -11.01 -3.36 -5.31
CA ILE A 241 -11.75 -4.28 -6.19
C ILE A 241 -13.21 -3.86 -6.42
N TYR A 242 -13.80 -3.08 -5.52
CA TYR A 242 -15.17 -2.56 -5.72
C TYR A 242 -15.20 -1.31 -6.60
N ARG A 243 -14.17 -0.45 -6.51
CA ARG A 243 -14.08 0.78 -7.32
C ARG A 243 -14.06 0.49 -8.80
N ASP A 244 -13.31 -0.51 -9.21
CA ASP A 244 -13.05 -0.78 -10.62
C ASP A 244 -14.32 -1.14 -11.39
N PRO A 245 -15.16 -2.10 -10.96
CA PRO A 245 -16.45 -2.34 -11.60
C PRO A 245 -17.40 -1.13 -11.54
N LEU A 246 -17.40 -0.40 -10.41
CA LEU A 246 -18.25 0.79 -10.27
C LEU A 246 -17.86 1.91 -11.24
N GLY A 247 -16.57 2.04 -11.55
CA GLY A 247 -16.03 3.03 -12.48
C GLY A 247 -16.01 2.61 -13.94
N THR A 248 -16.33 1.34 -14.26
CA THR A 248 -16.22 0.79 -15.62
C THR A 248 -17.39 1.24 -16.48
N GLY A 249 -17.11 1.87 -17.62
CA GLY A 249 -18.10 2.32 -18.60
C GLY A 249 -19.16 3.25 -17.99
N LEU A 250 -20.42 2.85 -18.03
CA LEU A 250 -21.54 3.57 -17.41
C LEU A 250 -21.71 3.23 -15.91
N GLY A 251 -20.81 2.43 -15.38
CA GLY A 251 -20.87 1.89 -14.03
C GLY A 251 -21.63 0.56 -13.95
N SER A 252 -21.34 -0.23 -12.93
CA SER A 252 -21.99 -1.51 -12.71
C SER A 252 -22.49 -1.66 -11.27
N LYS A 253 -23.43 -2.57 -11.05
CA LYS A 253 -23.90 -2.95 -9.73
C LYS A 253 -23.05 -4.09 -9.22
N LEU A 254 -22.42 -3.91 -8.08
CA LEU A 254 -21.69 -4.99 -7.41
C LEU A 254 -22.65 -6.10 -6.96
N ILE A 255 -22.33 -7.35 -7.22
CA ILE A 255 -23.16 -8.50 -6.90
C ILE A 255 -22.51 -9.49 -5.94
N ALA A 256 -21.20 -9.63 -5.98
CA ALA A 256 -20.43 -10.53 -5.11
C ALA A 256 -18.96 -10.10 -5.04
N GLY A 257 -18.28 -10.48 -3.95
CA GLY A 257 -16.84 -10.40 -3.79
C GLY A 257 -16.22 -11.76 -3.49
N MET A 258 -15.04 -12.03 -4.04
CA MET A 258 -14.25 -13.22 -3.73
C MET A 258 -12.88 -12.76 -3.25
N TYR A 259 -12.38 -13.38 -2.18
CA TYR A 259 -11.11 -12.97 -1.57
C TYR A 259 -10.21 -14.19 -1.34
N GLY A 260 -8.92 -14.03 -1.60
CA GLY A 260 -7.91 -15.02 -1.29
C GLY A 260 -6.66 -14.33 -0.75
N PHE A 261 -6.12 -14.84 0.36
CA PHE A 261 -4.92 -14.29 0.99
C PHE A 261 -3.89 -15.39 1.22
N CYS A 262 -2.67 -15.16 0.78
CA CYS A 262 -1.54 -16.03 1.08
C CYS A 262 -0.92 -15.62 2.41
N THR A 263 -0.94 -16.51 3.39
CA THR A 263 -0.29 -16.31 4.68
C THR A 263 0.63 -17.47 5.00
N GLY A 264 1.66 -17.25 5.82
CA GLY A 264 2.47 -18.32 6.36
C GLY A 264 1.70 -19.17 7.39
N PRO A 265 2.30 -20.29 7.84
CA PRO A 265 1.70 -21.16 8.86
C PRO A 265 1.40 -20.40 10.16
N ARG A 266 0.25 -20.67 10.78
CA ARG A 266 -0.15 -20.02 12.04
C ARG A 266 0.78 -20.31 13.22
N ASP A 267 1.48 -21.41 13.17
CA ASP A 267 2.40 -21.93 14.18
C ASP A 267 3.87 -21.75 13.80
N TYR A 268 4.15 -20.86 12.85
CA TYR A 268 5.51 -20.58 12.42
C TYR A 268 6.39 -20.17 13.61
N ALA A 269 7.51 -20.87 13.78
CA ALA A 269 8.42 -20.69 14.92
C ALA A 269 9.80 -20.14 14.51
N GLY A 270 9.99 -19.81 13.24
CA GLY A 270 11.26 -19.29 12.72
C GLY A 270 11.43 -17.77 12.90
N GLU A 271 12.56 -17.26 12.46
CA GLU A 271 12.78 -15.81 12.37
C GLU A 271 11.82 -15.16 11.39
N LEU A 272 11.36 -13.97 11.74
CA LEU A 272 10.40 -13.21 10.94
C LEU A 272 11.10 -12.01 10.29
N GLN A 273 11.02 -11.99 8.96
CA GLN A 273 11.39 -10.81 8.18
C GLN A 273 10.40 -10.64 7.01
N PRO A 274 9.56 -9.62 7.03
CA PRO A 274 9.33 -8.63 8.10
C PRO A 274 8.74 -9.25 9.38
N ARG A 275 8.76 -8.51 10.48
CA ARG A 275 8.43 -9.02 11.83
C ARG A 275 6.96 -9.33 12.09
N LEU A 276 6.11 -9.32 11.10
CA LEU A 276 4.69 -9.62 11.29
C LEU A 276 4.45 -11.13 11.28
N HIS A 277 4.09 -11.68 12.45
CA HIS A 277 3.84 -13.12 12.59
C HIS A 277 2.64 -13.56 11.71
N PRO A 278 2.72 -14.70 10.97
CA PRO A 278 1.64 -15.17 10.09
C PRO A 278 0.27 -15.25 10.75
N ARG A 279 0.18 -15.68 12.02
CA ARG A 279 -1.08 -15.69 12.78
C ARG A 279 -1.67 -14.29 12.87
N ARG A 280 -0.86 -13.29 13.19
CA ARG A 280 -1.30 -11.91 13.34
C ARG A 280 -1.73 -11.32 11.99
N LEU A 281 -0.97 -11.63 10.95
CA LEU A 281 -1.34 -11.26 9.58
C LEU A 281 -2.72 -11.82 9.23
N LEU A 282 -2.94 -13.12 9.42
CA LEU A 282 -4.20 -13.79 9.12
C LEU A 282 -5.37 -13.21 9.94
N ASP A 283 -5.20 -13.03 11.24
CA ASP A 283 -6.25 -12.49 12.13
C ASP A 283 -6.60 -11.03 11.74
N GLY A 284 -5.62 -10.23 11.34
CA GLY A 284 -5.82 -8.88 10.82
C GLY A 284 -6.56 -8.86 9.48
N VAL A 285 -6.15 -9.71 8.55
CA VAL A 285 -6.81 -9.87 7.24
C VAL A 285 -8.27 -10.30 7.41
N ILE A 286 -8.55 -11.32 8.23
CA ILE A 286 -9.92 -11.78 8.52
C ILE A 286 -10.76 -10.63 9.09
N SER A 287 -10.21 -9.85 10.01
CA SER A 287 -10.91 -8.71 10.59
C SER A 287 -11.18 -7.62 9.55
N GLY A 288 -10.23 -7.33 8.67
CA GLY A 288 -10.38 -6.36 7.60
C GLY A 288 -11.40 -6.78 6.55
N VAL A 289 -11.36 -8.05 6.13
CA VAL A 289 -12.36 -8.62 5.19
C VAL A 289 -13.75 -8.58 5.81
N LYS A 290 -13.89 -8.98 7.07
CA LYS A 290 -15.14 -8.91 7.80
C LYS A 290 -15.72 -7.49 7.82
N ASP A 291 -14.90 -6.51 8.19
CA ASP A 291 -15.39 -5.14 8.34
C ASP A 291 -15.63 -4.45 6.98
N GLY A 292 -14.77 -4.67 6.01
CA GLY A 292 -14.92 -4.15 4.65
C GLY A 292 -16.05 -4.83 3.89
N GLY A 293 -16.09 -6.15 3.90
CA GLY A 293 -17.09 -6.95 3.21
C GLY A 293 -18.50 -6.77 3.79
N ASN A 294 -18.66 -6.89 5.11
CA ASN A 294 -19.99 -6.79 5.74
C ASN A 294 -20.62 -5.40 5.55
N LYS A 295 -19.84 -4.34 5.55
CA LYS A 295 -20.36 -2.97 5.33
C LYS A 295 -20.85 -2.75 3.91
N SER A 296 -20.35 -3.48 2.94
CA SER A 296 -20.81 -3.40 1.55
C SER A 296 -22.15 -4.10 1.31
N GLY A 297 -22.53 -5.02 2.19
CA GLY A 297 -23.73 -5.83 2.03
C GLY A 297 -23.67 -6.84 0.87
N LEU A 298 -22.47 -7.10 0.35
CA LEU A 298 -22.26 -8.02 -0.75
C LEU A 298 -21.97 -9.44 -0.26
N PRO A 299 -22.51 -10.47 -0.90
CA PRO A 299 -22.15 -11.85 -0.58
C PRO A 299 -20.70 -12.14 -0.93
N THR A 300 -20.06 -12.96 -0.10
CA THR A 300 -18.74 -13.53 -0.34
C THR A 300 -18.89 -15.03 -0.59
N PRO A 301 -19.06 -15.45 -1.85
CA PRO A 301 -19.28 -16.86 -2.18
C PRO A 301 -18.03 -17.72 -2.02
N PHE A 302 -16.84 -17.09 -1.99
CA PHE A 302 -15.57 -17.76 -1.82
C PHE A 302 -14.55 -16.83 -1.14
N GLY A 303 -13.79 -17.39 -0.16
CA GLY A 303 -12.75 -16.66 0.56
C GLY A 303 -12.15 -17.43 1.72
#